data_1ff92223915c69b9f34353cb7fb1fa4d
#
_entry.id   1ff92223915c69b9f34353cb7fb1fa4d
#
_cell.length_a   1.000
_cell.length_b   1.000
_cell.length_c   1.000
_cell.angle_alpha   90.00
_cell.angle_beta   90.00
_cell.angle_gamma   90.00
#
_symmetry.space_group_name_H-M   'P 1'
#
loop_
_entity.id
_entity.type
_entity.pdbx_description
1 polymer ?
#
loop_
_entity_poly.entity_id
_entity_poly.type
_entity_poly.pdbx_seq_one_letter_code
_entity_poly.pdbx_strand_id
1 'polypeptide(L)'
;VSFDPIPIHYCAPAGFAILKCNNQTFDGTGPCNNVSIVQCTHGIKPVVSTQLLLNGSLAEKEITIRSENLTNNAKTIIAHLNESIDIVCVRPNNNTRKSIRIGPGQAFYATGDIIGNIRQAHCDINGTKWNTTLEQIKKKLGELFPGKNISFAPSSGGDLEVTTHSFNC
;
A
#
# COMPACT_ATOMS: atom_id res chain seq x y z
N VAL A 1 11.11 19.22 15.14
CA VAL A 1 10.83 17.78 15.24
C VAL A 1 10.76 17.19 13.84
N SER A 2 11.52 16.17 13.58
CA SER A 2 11.47 15.46 12.32
C SER A 2 10.73 14.14 12.50
N PHE A 3 10.08 13.70 11.45
CA PHE A 3 9.35 12.43 11.42
C PHE A 3 9.91 11.58 10.30
N ASP A 4 10.35 10.39 10.62
CA ASP A 4 10.90 9.48 9.65
C ASP A 4 10.59 8.05 10.09
N PRO A 5 9.71 7.33 9.36
CA PRO A 5 9.43 5.94 9.70
C PRO A 5 10.68 5.09 9.54
N ILE A 6 11.09 4.45 10.61
CA ILE A 6 12.23 3.54 10.61
C ILE A 6 11.72 2.09 10.68
N PRO A 7 12.42 1.14 10.05
CA PRO A 7 11.99 -0.25 10.08
C PRO A 7 11.90 -0.81 11.50
N ILE A 8 10.82 -1.51 11.78
CA ILE A 8 10.57 -2.20 13.04
C ILE A 8 10.51 -3.69 12.75
N HIS A 9 11.14 -4.47 13.61
CA HIS A 9 11.10 -5.92 13.55
C HIS A 9 10.28 -6.44 14.73
N TYR A 10 9.38 -7.37 14.47
CA TYR A 10 8.66 -8.09 15.51
C TYR A 10 9.32 -9.44 15.72
N CYS A 11 9.66 -9.76 16.95
CA CYS A 11 10.35 -11.00 17.28
C CYS A 11 9.53 -11.82 18.26
N ALA A 12 9.61 -13.14 18.12
CA ALA A 12 8.94 -14.05 19.03
C ALA A 12 9.70 -14.12 20.36
N PRO A 13 8.99 -14.11 21.49
CA PRO A 13 9.63 -14.33 22.78
C PRO A 13 10.04 -15.80 22.95
N ALA A 14 10.79 -16.08 24.02
CA ALA A 14 11.23 -17.45 24.31
C ALA A 14 10.02 -18.39 24.45
N GLY A 15 10.11 -19.55 23.82
CA GLY A 15 9.03 -20.53 23.81
C GLY A 15 8.01 -20.34 22.70
N PHE A 16 8.16 -19.29 21.85
CA PHE A 16 7.29 -19.01 20.71
C PHE A 16 8.12 -18.93 19.43
N ALA A 17 7.44 -19.05 18.31
CA ALA A 17 8.09 -18.95 17.02
C ALA A 17 7.15 -18.27 16.02
N ILE A 18 7.74 -17.65 15.01
CA ILE A 18 7.00 -17.04 13.91
C ILE A 18 7.13 -17.96 12.71
N LEU A 19 5.99 -18.31 12.11
CA LEU A 19 5.95 -19.08 10.88
C LEU A 19 5.83 -18.13 9.71
N LYS A 20 6.74 -18.29 8.76
CA LYS A 20 6.76 -17.47 7.56
C LYS A 20 6.33 -18.31 6.37
N CYS A 21 5.29 -17.88 5.68
CA CYS A 21 4.87 -18.52 4.43
C CYS A 21 5.74 -17.99 3.29
N ASN A 22 6.45 -18.88 2.63
CA ASN A 22 7.35 -18.53 1.52
C ASN A 22 6.73 -18.82 0.16
N ASN A 23 5.46 -19.21 0.11
CA ASN A 23 4.77 -19.47 -1.13
C ASN A 23 4.50 -18.13 -1.85
N GLN A 24 5.07 -17.98 -3.03
CA GLN A 24 4.99 -16.74 -3.80
C GLN A 24 3.57 -16.40 -4.27
N THR A 25 2.68 -17.39 -4.31
CA THR A 25 1.30 -17.19 -4.73
C THR A 25 0.30 -17.25 -3.59
N PHE A 26 0.77 -17.24 -2.35
CA PHE A 26 -0.09 -17.30 -1.18
C PHE A 26 -0.88 -15.99 -1.04
N ASP A 27 -2.19 -16.10 -0.95
CA ASP A 27 -3.08 -14.95 -0.86
C ASP A 27 -3.38 -14.49 0.57
N GLY A 28 -2.84 -15.19 1.55
CA GLY A 28 -3.04 -14.87 2.97
C GLY A 28 -4.01 -15.79 3.68
N THR A 29 -4.70 -16.66 2.97
CA THR A 29 -5.69 -17.58 3.55
C THR A 29 -5.40 -19.01 3.16
N GLY A 30 -5.81 -19.94 4.01
CA GLY A 30 -5.66 -21.35 3.73
C GLY A 30 -4.27 -21.90 4.02
N PRO A 31 -3.97 -23.11 3.55
CA PRO A 31 -2.69 -23.76 3.83
C PRO A 31 -1.55 -23.10 3.06
N CYS A 32 -0.38 -23.12 3.65
CA CYS A 32 0.85 -22.67 3.02
C CYS A 32 1.76 -23.88 2.76
N ASN A 33 2.28 -24.00 1.54
CA ASN A 33 3.07 -25.15 1.13
C ASN A 33 4.57 -25.01 1.42
N ASN A 34 5.05 -23.81 1.72
CA ASN A 34 6.46 -23.58 1.96
C ASN A 34 6.60 -22.67 3.17
N VAL A 35 6.82 -23.29 4.32
CA VAL A 35 6.84 -22.57 5.60
C VAL A 35 8.24 -22.65 6.19
N SER A 36 8.76 -21.53 6.64
CA SER A 36 9.98 -21.49 7.46
C SER A 36 9.68 -20.91 8.82
N ILE A 37 10.55 -21.25 9.78
CA ILE A 37 10.46 -20.70 11.13
C ILE A 37 11.48 -19.59 11.24
N VAL A 38 11.04 -18.43 11.69
CA VAL A 38 11.92 -17.29 11.91
C VAL A 38 11.71 -16.76 13.31
N GLN A 39 12.73 -16.14 13.86
CA GLN A 39 12.63 -15.53 15.19
C GLN A 39 12.07 -14.12 15.10
N CYS A 40 12.39 -13.39 14.04
CA CYS A 40 11.94 -12.02 13.83
C CYS A 40 11.45 -11.83 12.42
N THR A 41 10.55 -10.87 12.23
CA THR A 41 10.12 -10.45 10.89
C THR A 41 11.22 -9.63 10.23
N HIS A 42 11.08 -9.40 8.93
CA HIS A 42 11.87 -8.37 8.25
C HIS A 42 11.51 -6.99 8.80
N GLY A 43 12.29 -5.97 8.44
CA GLY A 43 12.00 -4.61 8.87
C GLY A 43 10.76 -4.07 8.19
N ILE A 44 9.81 -3.61 8.98
CA ILE A 44 8.55 -3.05 8.48
C ILE A 44 8.49 -1.59 8.90
N LYS A 45 8.37 -0.69 7.93
CA LYS A 45 8.25 0.73 8.21
C LYS A 45 6.81 1.05 8.64
N PRO A 46 6.62 1.71 9.79
CA PRO A 46 5.28 2.03 10.29
C PRO A 46 4.69 3.26 9.58
N VAL A 47 4.43 3.12 8.31
CA VAL A 47 3.85 4.20 7.49
C VAL A 47 2.34 4.17 7.63
N VAL A 48 1.76 5.31 7.97
CA VAL A 48 0.31 5.47 8.07
C VAL A 48 -0.19 6.17 6.83
N SER A 49 -1.09 5.52 6.12
CA SER A 49 -1.65 6.07 4.88
C SER A 49 -3.07 5.54 4.68
N THR A 50 -3.79 6.14 3.74
CA THR A 50 -5.10 5.66 3.31
C THR A 50 -5.11 5.45 1.80
N GLN A 51 -5.91 4.50 1.35
CA GLN A 51 -6.11 4.13 -0.05
C GLN A 51 -4.90 3.48 -0.72
N LEU A 52 -3.72 4.01 -0.55
CA LEU A 52 -2.48 3.47 -1.12
C LEU A 52 -1.55 3.08 0.01
N LEU A 53 -0.94 1.91 -0.11
CA LEU A 53 0.05 1.44 0.84
C LEU A 53 1.44 1.84 0.34
N LEU A 54 2.19 2.51 1.20
CA LEU A 54 3.47 3.11 0.86
C LEU A 54 4.61 2.41 1.58
N ASN A 55 5.75 2.29 0.90
CA ASN A 55 6.97 1.74 1.49
C ASN A 55 6.81 0.32 2.04
N GLY A 56 5.83 -0.42 1.55
CA GLY A 56 5.63 -1.81 1.92
C GLY A 56 6.42 -2.76 1.06
N SER A 57 6.24 -4.03 1.31
CA SER A 57 6.85 -5.08 0.49
C SER A 57 6.07 -5.26 -0.81
N LEU A 58 6.72 -5.88 -1.79
CA LEU A 58 6.12 -6.20 -3.07
C LEU A 58 5.84 -7.69 -3.17
N ALA A 59 4.81 -8.04 -3.94
CA ALA A 59 4.58 -9.43 -4.30
C ALA A 59 5.71 -9.93 -5.21
N GLU A 60 6.11 -11.18 -5.06
CA GLU A 60 7.31 -11.67 -5.72
C GLU A 60 7.11 -11.97 -7.20
N LYS A 61 5.97 -12.55 -7.57
CA LYS A 61 5.74 -12.95 -8.97
C LYS A 61 4.78 -12.04 -9.70
N GLU A 62 3.57 -11.96 -9.21
CA GLU A 62 2.49 -11.22 -9.87
C GLU A 62 1.63 -10.53 -8.83
N ILE A 63 0.79 -9.64 -9.27
CA ILE A 63 -0.13 -8.95 -8.38
C ILE A 63 -0.99 -9.97 -7.65
N THR A 64 -1.05 -9.87 -6.34
CA THR A 64 -1.82 -10.77 -5.48
C THR A 64 -2.98 -10.00 -4.88
N ILE A 65 -4.18 -10.54 -5.02
CA ILE A 65 -5.38 -9.97 -4.41
C ILE A 65 -5.58 -10.63 -3.06
N ARG A 66 -5.69 -9.83 -2.03
CA ARG A 66 -5.81 -10.29 -0.65
C ARG A 66 -7.07 -9.77 0.00
N SER A 67 -7.79 -10.66 0.66
CA SER A 67 -8.98 -10.31 1.44
C SER A 67 -9.22 -11.39 2.48
N GLU A 68 -9.83 -11.01 3.58
CA GLU A 68 -10.28 -12.00 4.57
C GLU A 68 -11.36 -12.92 3.98
N ASN A 69 -12.27 -12.33 3.19
CA ASN A 69 -13.34 -13.07 2.54
C ASN A 69 -13.82 -12.29 1.31
N LEU A 70 -13.46 -12.77 0.13
CA LEU A 70 -13.81 -12.11 -1.14
C LEU A 70 -15.31 -12.02 -1.39
N THR A 71 -16.09 -12.92 -0.82
CA THR A 71 -17.55 -12.92 -1.01
C THR A 71 -18.26 -11.91 -0.10
N ASN A 72 -17.58 -11.39 0.89
CA ASN A 72 -18.15 -10.42 1.83
C ASN A 72 -17.84 -9.00 1.39
N ASN A 73 -18.86 -8.26 0.97
CA ASN A 73 -18.71 -6.89 0.51
C ASN A 73 -18.18 -5.92 1.57
N ALA A 74 -18.30 -6.29 2.85
CA ALA A 74 -17.81 -5.46 3.94
C ALA A 74 -16.31 -5.59 4.18
N LYS A 75 -15.67 -6.58 3.56
CA LYS A 75 -14.23 -6.82 3.75
C LYS A 75 -13.41 -6.09 2.71
N THR A 76 -12.36 -5.46 3.18
CA THR A 76 -11.43 -4.72 2.31
C THR A 76 -10.63 -5.69 1.45
N ILE A 77 -10.46 -5.34 0.20
CA ILE A 77 -9.61 -6.06 -0.74
C ILE A 77 -8.34 -5.26 -0.94
N ILE A 78 -7.21 -5.93 -0.79
CA ILE A 78 -5.89 -5.32 -1.02
C ILE A 78 -5.30 -5.92 -2.29
N ALA A 79 -4.91 -5.06 -3.21
CA ALA A 79 -4.11 -5.45 -4.36
C ALA A 79 -2.64 -5.25 -4.01
N HIS A 80 -1.92 -6.34 -3.82
CA HIS A 80 -0.50 -6.34 -3.48
C HIS A 80 0.29 -6.34 -4.77
N LEU A 81 0.92 -5.22 -5.08
CA LEU A 81 1.62 -5.03 -6.35
C LEU A 81 2.94 -5.79 -6.38
N ASN A 82 3.34 -6.23 -7.56
CA ASN A 82 4.65 -6.85 -7.80
C ASN A 82 5.70 -5.86 -8.27
N GLU A 83 5.29 -4.66 -8.66
CA GLU A 83 6.17 -3.56 -9.00
C GLU A 83 5.73 -2.31 -8.27
N SER A 84 6.68 -1.55 -7.77
CA SER A 84 6.36 -0.30 -7.11
C SER A 84 6.07 0.80 -8.13
N ILE A 85 5.18 1.71 -7.75
CA ILE A 85 4.93 2.92 -8.50
C ILE A 85 5.36 4.08 -7.62
N ASP A 86 6.32 4.85 -8.11
CA ASP A 86 6.79 6.02 -7.37
C ASP A 86 5.72 7.09 -7.38
N ILE A 87 5.49 7.65 -6.22
CA ILE A 87 4.63 8.79 -6.05
C ILE A 87 5.45 9.94 -5.47
N VAL A 88 5.37 11.08 -6.11
CA VAL A 88 6.12 12.27 -5.69
C VAL A 88 5.11 13.31 -5.25
N CYS A 89 5.17 13.64 -3.99
CA CYS A 89 4.26 14.62 -3.41
C CYS A 89 4.99 15.92 -3.13
N VAL A 90 4.35 17.03 -3.45
CA VAL A 90 4.92 18.35 -3.34
C VAL A 90 3.94 19.24 -2.59
N ARG A 91 4.50 20.01 -1.68
CA ARG A 91 3.76 21.05 -1.01
C ARG A 91 4.39 22.40 -1.35
N PRO A 92 3.88 23.11 -2.35
CA PRO A 92 4.35 24.47 -2.62
C PRO A 92 3.86 25.40 -1.53
N ASN A 93 4.77 26.06 -0.86
CA ASN A 93 4.42 26.95 0.24
C ASN A 93 5.50 28.00 0.47
N ASN A 94 5.13 29.26 0.48
CA ASN A 94 5.90 30.39 1.02
C ASN A 94 7.42 30.21 0.94
N ASN A 95 7.95 29.95 -0.24
CA ASN A 95 9.38 29.75 -0.45
C ASN A 95 9.93 28.43 0.08
N THR A 96 9.09 27.59 0.69
CA THR A 96 9.54 26.28 1.16
C THR A 96 8.85 25.23 0.32
N ARG A 97 9.63 24.48 -0.42
CA ARG A 97 9.13 23.40 -1.23
C ARG A 97 9.77 22.11 -0.77
N LYS A 98 8.95 21.15 -0.36
CA LYS A 98 9.43 19.82 -0.02
C LYS A 98 8.90 18.83 -1.02
N SER A 99 9.80 18.21 -1.74
CA SER A 99 9.50 17.08 -2.60
C SER A 99 9.61 15.81 -1.79
N ILE A 100 8.68 14.91 -2.01
CA ILE A 100 8.66 13.66 -1.28
C ILE A 100 8.52 12.54 -2.27
N ARG A 101 9.42 11.59 -2.16
CA ARG A 101 9.41 10.40 -2.99
C ARG A 101 9.04 9.21 -2.13
N ILE A 102 8.08 8.43 -2.61
CA ILE A 102 7.56 7.29 -1.87
C ILE A 102 7.75 6.05 -2.72
N GLY A 103 8.41 5.07 -2.15
CA GLY A 103 8.62 3.77 -2.77
C GLY A 103 9.20 2.82 -1.76
N PRO A 104 9.32 1.51 -2.08
CA PRO A 104 9.92 0.56 -1.16
C PRO A 104 11.32 0.98 -0.76
N GLY A 105 11.59 0.96 0.55
CA GLY A 105 12.90 1.27 1.08
C GLY A 105 13.26 2.73 1.11
N GLN A 106 12.37 3.64 0.74
CA GLN A 106 12.66 5.07 0.74
C GLN A 106 12.00 5.78 1.91
N ALA A 107 12.71 6.75 2.47
CA ALA A 107 12.15 7.61 3.48
C ALA A 107 11.04 8.50 2.88
N PHE A 108 10.12 8.87 3.74
CA PHE A 108 8.95 9.59 3.30
C PHE A 108 8.72 10.82 4.14
N TYR A 109 8.54 11.97 3.49
CA TYR A 109 8.18 13.23 4.13
C TYR A 109 7.07 13.87 3.36
N ALA A 110 5.93 14.05 3.99
CA ALA A 110 4.83 14.75 3.37
C ALA A 110 4.22 15.71 4.37
N THR A 111 3.77 16.83 3.89
CA THR A 111 3.10 17.80 4.73
C THR A 111 1.65 17.87 4.34
N GLY A 112 0.81 18.18 5.31
CA GLY A 112 -0.60 18.33 5.06
C GLY A 112 -0.90 19.46 4.10
N ASP A 113 -2.18 19.62 3.84
CA ASP A 113 -2.65 20.63 2.93
C ASP A 113 -2.41 22.05 3.44
N ILE A 114 -2.68 22.99 2.59
CA ILE A 114 -2.58 24.40 2.88
C ILE A 114 -3.97 24.99 2.77
N ILE A 115 -4.51 25.36 3.90
CA ILE A 115 -5.87 25.87 3.98
C ILE A 115 -5.94 27.27 3.36
N GLY A 116 -6.93 27.47 2.50
CA GLY A 116 -7.19 28.78 1.91
C GLY A 116 -6.17 29.22 0.89
N ASN A 117 -5.26 28.35 0.48
CA ASN A 117 -4.24 28.68 -0.50
C ASN A 117 -4.52 27.92 -1.80
N ILE A 118 -4.40 28.60 -2.92
CA ILE A 118 -4.54 27.96 -4.23
C ILE A 118 -3.42 26.95 -4.51
N ARG A 119 -2.34 26.99 -3.77
CA ARG A 119 -1.23 26.04 -3.89
C ARG A 119 -1.42 24.90 -2.90
N GLN A 120 -2.33 24.03 -3.21
CA GLN A 120 -2.54 22.85 -2.40
C GLN A 120 -1.43 21.84 -2.63
N ALA A 121 -1.18 21.01 -1.61
CA ALA A 121 -0.30 19.87 -1.78
C ALA A 121 -0.88 18.94 -2.83
N HIS A 122 -0.02 18.38 -3.66
CA HIS A 122 -0.45 17.44 -4.70
C HIS A 122 0.61 16.37 -4.87
N CYS A 123 0.18 15.28 -5.46
CA CYS A 123 1.09 14.17 -5.76
C CYS A 123 1.00 13.83 -7.23
N ASP A 124 2.14 13.48 -7.79
CA ASP A 124 2.25 13.06 -9.18
C ASP A 124 2.71 11.60 -9.24
N ILE A 125 2.13 10.87 -10.14
CA ILE A 125 2.54 9.51 -10.46
C ILE A 125 2.67 9.36 -11.98
N ASN A 126 3.39 8.33 -12.40
CA ASN A 126 3.44 7.97 -13.81
C ASN A 126 2.10 7.40 -14.24
N GLY A 127 1.34 8.19 -15.00
CA GLY A 127 -0.01 7.82 -15.41
C GLY A 127 -0.06 6.55 -16.27
N THR A 128 0.93 6.35 -17.13
CA THR A 128 1.01 5.14 -17.96
C THR A 128 1.21 3.91 -17.09
N LYS A 129 2.14 3.98 -16.17
CA LYS A 129 2.42 2.87 -15.26
C LYS A 129 1.22 2.58 -14.36
N TRP A 130 0.55 3.63 -13.87
CA TRP A 130 -0.64 3.47 -13.06
C TRP A 130 -1.77 2.79 -13.83
N ASN A 131 -2.01 3.23 -15.06
CA ASN A 131 -3.06 2.64 -15.89
C ASN A 131 -2.76 1.16 -16.22
N THR A 132 -1.51 0.85 -16.53
CA THR A 132 -1.11 -0.54 -16.75
C THR A 132 -1.34 -1.39 -15.51
N THR A 133 -1.03 -0.86 -14.34
CA THR A 133 -1.25 -1.55 -13.07
C THR A 133 -2.74 -1.77 -12.82
N LEU A 134 -3.57 -0.76 -13.07
CA LEU A 134 -5.02 -0.91 -12.92
C LEU A 134 -5.60 -1.99 -13.85
N GLU A 135 -5.09 -2.07 -15.07
CA GLU A 135 -5.51 -3.12 -16.01
C GLU A 135 -5.13 -4.51 -15.50
N GLN A 136 -3.94 -4.65 -14.92
CA GLN A 136 -3.50 -5.92 -14.33
C GLN A 136 -4.35 -6.29 -13.11
N ILE A 137 -4.67 -5.33 -12.27
CA ILE A 137 -5.55 -5.54 -11.11
C ILE A 137 -6.94 -5.96 -11.57
N LYS A 138 -7.46 -5.29 -12.59
CA LYS A 138 -8.75 -5.59 -13.18
C LYS A 138 -8.79 -7.03 -13.70
N LYS A 139 -7.73 -7.46 -14.38
CA LYS A 139 -7.62 -8.82 -14.88
C LYS A 139 -7.63 -9.84 -13.73
N LYS A 140 -6.87 -9.58 -12.67
CA LYS A 140 -6.83 -10.46 -11.50
C LYS A 140 -8.19 -10.54 -10.81
N LEU A 141 -8.86 -9.41 -10.63
CA LEU A 141 -10.19 -9.39 -10.05
C LEU A 141 -11.20 -10.10 -10.93
N GLY A 142 -11.08 -9.98 -12.25
CA GLY A 142 -11.93 -10.70 -13.18
C GLY A 142 -11.80 -12.21 -13.08
N GLU A 143 -10.61 -12.71 -12.80
CA GLU A 143 -10.37 -14.13 -12.56
C GLU A 143 -11.05 -14.62 -11.27
N LEU A 144 -11.09 -13.75 -10.25
CA LEU A 144 -11.68 -14.08 -8.96
C LEU A 144 -13.19 -13.89 -8.92
N PHE A 145 -13.73 -13.04 -9.78
CA PHE A 145 -15.17 -12.77 -9.90
C PHE A 145 -15.64 -13.03 -11.33
N PRO A 146 -15.70 -14.30 -11.75
CA PRO A 146 -16.07 -14.64 -13.13
C PRO A 146 -17.48 -14.14 -13.47
N GLY A 147 -17.64 -13.61 -14.67
CA GLY A 147 -18.93 -13.12 -15.15
C GLY A 147 -19.34 -11.78 -14.61
N LYS A 148 -18.47 -11.10 -13.87
CA LYS A 148 -18.74 -9.76 -13.32
C LYS A 148 -17.87 -8.74 -14.01
N ASN A 149 -18.45 -7.56 -14.24
CA ASN A 149 -17.70 -6.42 -14.74
C ASN A 149 -16.94 -5.75 -13.60
N ILE A 150 -15.65 -5.54 -13.81
CA ILE A 150 -14.81 -4.85 -12.84
C ILE A 150 -14.63 -3.41 -13.32
N SER A 151 -14.97 -2.47 -12.48
CA SER A 151 -14.74 -1.06 -12.74
C SER A 151 -14.17 -0.39 -11.51
N PHE A 152 -13.40 0.65 -11.74
CA PHE A 152 -12.82 1.45 -10.66
C PHE A 152 -13.51 2.79 -10.61
N ALA A 153 -13.75 3.26 -9.39
CA ALA A 153 -14.44 4.51 -9.13
C ALA A 153 -13.82 5.19 -7.92
N PRO A 154 -14.06 6.49 -7.74
CA PRO A 154 -13.66 7.17 -6.52
C PRO A 154 -14.32 6.56 -5.29
N SER A 155 -13.79 6.89 -4.10
CA SER A 155 -14.36 6.42 -2.85
C SER A 155 -15.84 6.76 -2.73
N SER A 156 -16.62 5.80 -2.23
CA SER A 156 -18.07 5.95 -2.12
C SER A 156 -18.52 6.86 -0.99
N GLY A 157 -17.62 7.27 -0.09
CA GLY A 157 -17.98 8.17 1.01
C GLY A 157 -17.19 7.87 2.27
N GLY A 158 -17.44 8.68 3.28
CA GLY A 158 -16.77 8.63 4.56
C GLY A 158 -16.09 9.95 4.90
N ASP A 159 -15.27 9.94 5.93
CA ASP A 159 -14.49 11.11 6.30
C ASP A 159 -13.47 11.46 5.23
N LEU A 160 -13.05 12.72 5.22
CA LEU A 160 -12.09 13.18 4.22
C LEU A 160 -10.79 12.37 4.27
N GLU A 161 -10.38 11.93 5.45
CA GLU A 161 -9.16 11.14 5.64
C GLU A 161 -9.22 9.79 4.94
N VAL A 162 -10.41 9.22 4.75
CA VAL A 162 -10.55 7.90 4.11
C VAL A 162 -11.06 7.99 2.69
N THR A 163 -11.69 9.11 2.30
CA THR A 163 -12.17 9.30 0.92
C THR A 163 -11.09 9.81 -0.01
N THR A 164 -10.00 10.28 0.53
CA THR A 164 -8.83 10.74 -0.22
C THR A 164 -7.60 9.98 0.24
N HIS A 165 -6.59 9.94 -0.64
CA HIS A 165 -5.28 9.41 -0.21
C HIS A 165 -4.71 10.37 0.81
N SER A 166 -4.48 9.88 2.02
CA SER A 166 -3.87 10.66 3.08
C SER A 166 -2.67 9.93 3.66
N PHE A 167 -1.74 10.69 4.17
CA PHE A 167 -0.54 10.19 4.81
C PHE A 167 0.04 11.28 5.70
N ASN A 168 0.90 10.87 6.60
CA ASN A 168 1.50 11.77 7.57
C ASN A 168 3.00 11.92 7.31
N CYS A 169 3.49 13.11 7.44
CA CYS A 169 4.92 13.37 7.29
C CYS A 169 5.57 13.88 8.58
#